data_f22608f5856a9451fe238707373aedbd
#
_entry.id   f22608f5856a9451fe238707373aedbd
#
_cell.length_a   1.000
_cell.length_b   1.000
_cell.length_c   1.000
_cell.angle_alpha   90.00
_cell.angle_beta   90.00
_cell.angle_gamma   90.00
#
_symmetry.space_group_name_H-M   'P 1'
#
loop_
_entity.id
_entity.type
_entity.pdbx_description
1 polymer ?
#
loop_
_entity_poly.entity_id
_entity_poly.type
_entity_poly.pdbx_seq_one_letter_code
_entity_poly.pdbx_strand_id
1 'polypeptide(L)'
;MANTLAMYRTVKRLGIPDSQIILMLADDVACNPRNPFAGTVYSNADRKTDLYGEKIEVDYKGEEVNVETFLRLLSGRLPDSTPASKRLMTDSRSNIFVYMTGHGGDEFLKFQDNEEISAFDIADAFGGMWSKGRYNEILFMVDTCQANTLYSKFYSPNILATGSSEKDENSYSHHADNDIGVAVTDRYTHHVLTFLETINKTSKVTMQNLFDTFSPRIIHSTPGVRSDLFQRPLSETLLTDFFGGVSEVELSPSAPPDDGDEAQRTTAGVEEEEVRPPTSSPRRRRRRIASEGEGAQVEGKARGEGYQRTLMVAGGMAALQAGAIWLARGRKV
;
A
#
# COMPACT_ATOMS: atom_id res chain seq x y z
N MET A 1 7.99 1.88 5.67
CA MET A 1 7.38 2.98 4.86
C MET A 1 8.09 3.19 3.53
N ALA A 2 9.43 3.41 3.47
CA ALA A 2 10.14 3.62 2.19
C ALA A 2 9.91 2.48 1.18
N ASN A 3 9.92 1.21 1.61
CA ASN A 3 9.62 0.06 0.77
C ASN A 3 8.26 0.20 0.06
N THR A 4 7.22 0.48 0.83
CA THR A 4 5.85 0.59 0.32
C THR A 4 5.67 1.77 -0.62
N LEU A 5 6.25 2.94 -0.26
CA LEU A 5 6.20 4.13 -1.11
C LEU A 5 6.95 3.92 -2.43
N ALA A 6 8.10 3.25 -2.40
CA ALA A 6 8.85 2.93 -3.61
C ALA A 6 8.06 1.95 -4.50
N MET A 7 7.41 0.93 -3.90
CA MET A 7 6.53 0.02 -4.63
C MET A 7 5.34 0.75 -5.24
N TYR A 8 4.64 1.60 -4.46
CA TYR A 8 3.54 2.44 -4.93
C TYR A 8 3.93 3.27 -6.17
N ARG A 9 5.07 3.98 -6.11
CA ARG A 9 5.55 4.77 -7.27
C ARG A 9 5.85 3.90 -8.49
N THR A 10 6.42 2.71 -8.26
CA THR A 10 6.78 1.79 -9.33
C THR A 10 5.54 1.28 -10.07
N VAL A 11 4.49 0.87 -9.37
CA VAL A 11 3.27 0.39 -10.03
C VAL A 11 2.48 1.50 -10.70
N LYS A 12 2.50 2.73 -10.14
CA LYS A 12 1.96 3.92 -10.85
C LYS A 12 2.70 4.18 -12.16
N ARG A 13 4.03 4.11 -12.14
CA ARG A 13 4.87 4.23 -13.35
C ARG A 13 4.51 3.16 -14.39
N LEU A 14 4.23 1.94 -13.93
CA LEU A 14 3.82 0.83 -14.79
C LEU A 14 2.36 0.89 -15.27
N GLY A 15 1.58 1.86 -14.79
CA GLY A 15 0.28 2.22 -15.37
C GLY A 15 -0.94 1.94 -14.52
N ILE A 16 -0.79 1.50 -13.28
CA ILE A 16 -1.93 1.37 -12.37
C ILE A 16 -2.32 2.76 -11.84
N PRO A 17 -3.55 3.23 -12.06
CA PRO A 17 -4.01 4.53 -11.55
C PRO A 17 -4.25 4.47 -10.03
N ASP A 18 -4.17 5.62 -9.34
CA ASP A 18 -4.41 5.72 -7.89
C ASP A 18 -5.74 5.12 -7.46
N SER A 19 -6.79 5.34 -8.25
CA SER A 19 -8.12 4.78 -7.97
C SER A 19 -8.18 3.24 -7.89
N GLN A 20 -7.11 2.57 -8.30
CA GLN A 20 -6.96 1.12 -8.22
C GLN A 20 -5.85 0.69 -7.25
N ILE A 21 -5.29 1.62 -6.50
CA ILE A 21 -4.30 1.37 -5.45
C ILE A 21 -4.97 1.67 -4.11
N ILE A 22 -4.75 0.81 -3.12
CA ILE A 22 -5.09 1.09 -1.73
C ILE A 22 -3.78 1.11 -0.95
N LEU A 23 -3.39 2.30 -0.52
CA LEU A 23 -2.15 2.54 0.20
C LEU A 23 -2.41 2.65 1.70
N MET A 24 -1.80 1.75 2.47
CA MET A 24 -1.90 1.71 3.92
C MET A 24 -0.52 1.97 4.55
N LEU A 25 -0.40 3.02 5.33
CA LEU A 25 0.84 3.41 6.01
C LEU A 25 0.60 3.49 7.53
N ALA A 26 1.17 2.57 8.29
CA ALA A 26 0.95 2.46 9.73
C ALA A 26 1.56 3.64 10.52
N ASP A 27 2.52 4.36 9.95
CA ASP A 27 3.15 5.53 10.57
C ASP A 27 3.25 6.67 9.56
N ASP A 28 3.50 7.88 10.06
CA ASP A 28 3.72 9.09 9.26
C ASP A 28 5.16 9.59 9.45
N VAL A 29 6.12 8.86 8.86
CA VAL A 29 7.54 9.21 8.93
C VAL A 29 7.81 10.57 8.29
N ALA A 30 7.02 10.98 7.28
CA ALA A 30 7.17 12.29 6.64
C ALA A 30 6.93 13.44 7.62
N CYS A 31 6.01 13.29 8.57
CA CYS A 31 5.68 14.30 9.59
C CYS A 31 6.30 13.98 10.97
N ASN A 32 7.12 12.93 11.08
CA ASN A 32 7.73 12.55 12.34
C ASN A 32 8.78 13.59 12.79
N PRO A 33 8.77 14.07 14.06
CA PRO A 33 9.72 15.05 14.57
C PRO A 33 11.20 14.61 14.49
N ARG A 34 11.47 13.32 14.39
CA ARG A 34 12.82 12.78 14.16
C ARG A 34 13.30 12.88 12.71
N ASN A 35 12.39 13.17 11.77
CA ASN A 35 12.76 13.35 10.38
C ASN A 35 13.26 14.80 10.16
N PRO A 36 14.56 15.04 9.98
CA PRO A 36 15.08 16.38 9.74
C PRO A 36 14.67 16.96 8.38
N PHE A 37 14.10 16.11 7.50
CA PHE A 37 13.61 16.46 6.16
C PHE A 37 12.08 16.38 6.14
N ALA A 38 11.43 17.18 6.96
CA ALA A 38 9.97 17.16 7.14
C ALA A 38 9.22 17.20 5.79
N GLY A 39 8.19 16.36 5.67
CA GLY A 39 7.38 16.25 4.47
C GLY A 39 7.97 15.31 3.38
N THR A 40 9.12 14.67 3.62
CA THR A 40 9.79 13.81 2.64
C THR A 40 10.07 12.41 3.19
N VAL A 41 10.19 11.44 2.29
CA VAL A 41 10.66 10.08 2.59
C VAL A 41 11.59 9.62 1.46
N TYR A 42 12.77 9.16 1.82
CA TYR A 42 13.76 8.69 0.85
C TYR A 42 14.06 7.19 1.01
N SER A 43 14.43 6.54 -0.10
CA SER A 43 14.81 5.12 -0.11
C SER A 43 16.31 4.89 0.13
N ASN A 44 17.11 5.95 0.07
CA ASN A 44 18.58 5.88 0.16
C ASN A 44 19.16 7.13 0.82
N ALA A 45 20.41 7.01 1.28
CA ALA A 45 21.16 8.10 1.89
C ALA A 45 21.47 9.27 0.94
N ASP A 46 21.49 9.03 -0.38
CA ASP A 46 21.73 10.08 -1.39
C ASP A 46 20.56 11.04 -1.56
N ARG A 47 19.38 10.70 -1.06
CA ARG A 47 18.14 11.51 -1.06
C ARG A 47 17.79 12.10 -2.43
N LYS A 48 18.04 11.34 -3.50
CA LYS A 48 17.79 11.80 -4.88
C LYS A 48 16.32 11.90 -5.23
N THR A 49 15.50 11.02 -4.66
CA THR A 49 14.08 10.92 -5.00
C THR A 49 13.26 10.91 -3.72
N ASP A 50 12.46 11.94 -3.53
CA ASP A 50 11.43 11.94 -2.50
C ASP A 50 10.31 10.98 -2.91
N LEU A 51 10.12 9.93 -2.12
CA LEU A 51 9.10 8.90 -2.36
C LEU A 51 7.71 9.35 -1.93
N TYR A 52 7.62 10.25 -0.94
CA TYR A 52 6.35 10.78 -0.45
C TYR A 52 5.78 11.78 -1.45
N GLY A 53 6.54 12.83 -1.78
CA GLY A 53 6.15 13.85 -2.75
C GLY A 53 4.90 14.62 -2.37
N GLU A 54 4.44 15.51 -3.28
CA GLU A 54 3.30 16.41 -3.02
C GLU A 54 1.92 15.78 -3.34
N LYS A 55 1.88 14.66 -4.08
CA LYS A 55 0.65 14.11 -4.68
C LYS A 55 0.40 12.66 -4.28
N ILE A 56 0.87 12.26 -3.11
CA ILE A 56 0.59 10.92 -2.62
C ILE A 56 -0.83 10.86 -2.06
N GLU A 57 -1.57 9.82 -2.42
CA GLU A 57 -2.87 9.50 -1.84
C GLU A 57 -2.69 8.32 -0.88
N VAL A 58 -2.87 8.57 0.42
CA VAL A 58 -2.80 7.56 1.47
C VAL A 58 -4.21 7.25 1.94
N ASP A 59 -4.70 6.04 1.68
CA ASP A 59 -6.08 5.65 1.99
C ASP A 59 -6.27 5.37 3.48
N TYR A 60 -5.30 4.70 4.10
CA TYR A 60 -5.33 4.37 5.53
C TYR A 60 -4.00 4.73 6.17
N LYS A 61 -4.03 5.40 7.31
CA LYS A 61 -2.82 5.76 8.05
C LYS A 61 -2.99 5.66 9.57
N GLY A 62 -1.87 5.46 10.27
CA GLY A 62 -1.85 5.38 11.73
C GLY A 62 -2.76 4.28 12.24
N GLU A 63 -3.63 4.59 13.20
CA GLU A 63 -4.54 3.64 13.86
C GLU A 63 -5.56 2.98 12.91
N GLU A 64 -5.82 3.55 11.72
CA GLU A 64 -6.66 2.91 10.71
C GLU A 64 -5.99 1.67 10.10
N VAL A 65 -4.65 1.56 10.21
CA VAL A 65 -3.87 0.43 9.70
C VAL A 65 -3.75 -0.63 10.81
N ASN A 66 -4.75 -1.47 10.92
CA ASN A 66 -4.84 -2.56 11.88
C ASN A 66 -5.33 -3.85 11.20
N VAL A 67 -5.19 -4.98 11.88
CA VAL A 67 -5.54 -6.31 11.34
C VAL A 67 -7.01 -6.38 10.95
N GLU A 68 -7.90 -5.84 11.77
CA GLU A 68 -9.34 -5.87 11.50
C GLU A 68 -9.69 -5.10 10.23
N THR A 69 -9.16 -3.88 10.07
CA THR A 69 -9.39 -3.06 8.86
C THR A 69 -8.89 -3.78 7.61
N PHE A 70 -7.71 -4.38 7.68
CA PHE A 70 -7.16 -5.14 6.55
C PHE A 70 -8.01 -6.36 6.18
N LEU A 71 -8.41 -7.17 7.14
CA LEU A 71 -9.27 -8.33 6.90
C LEU A 71 -10.67 -7.93 6.40
N ARG A 72 -11.25 -6.84 6.92
CA ARG A 72 -12.51 -6.29 6.42
C ARG A 72 -12.39 -5.78 4.98
N LEU A 73 -11.26 -5.15 4.65
CA LEU A 73 -10.96 -4.69 3.29
C LEU A 73 -10.93 -5.87 2.31
N LEU A 74 -10.15 -6.92 2.60
CA LEU A 74 -10.07 -8.13 1.78
C LEU A 74 -11.42 -8.81 1.62
N SER A 75 -12.13 -9.01 2.72
CA SER A 75 -13.42 -9.72 2.74
C SER A 75 -14.60 -8.90 2.21
N GLY A 76 -14.40 -7.60 1.92
CA GLY A 76 -15.45 -6.68 1.48
C GLY A 76 -16.50 -6.40 2.56
N ARG A 77 -16.09 -6.38 3.83
CA ARG A 77 -16.96 -6.13 4.99
C ARG A 77 -16.83 -4.73 5.58
N LEU A 78 -16.23 -3.81 4.84
CA LEU A 78 -16.19 -2.41 5.25
C LEU A 78 -17.62 -1.82 5.19
N PRO A 79 -17.97 -0.86 6.08
CA PRO A 79 -19.25 -0.20 6.07
C PRO A 79 -19.58 0.45 4.72
N ASP A 80 -20.85 0.50 4.33
CA ASP A 80 -21.27 1.12 3.06
C ASP A 80 -20.98 2.63 3.02
N SER A 81 -20.83 3.28 4.17
CA SER A 81 -20.43 4.67 4.32
C SER A 81 -18.95 4.90 3.98
N THR A 82 -18.12 3.83 3.89
CA THR A 82 -16.71 3.95 3.50
C THR A 82 -16.61 4.35 2.03
N PRO A 83 -15.85 5.41 1.69
CA PRO A 83 -15.66 5.84 0.31
C PRO A 83 -15.22 4.69 -0.61
N ALA A 84 -15.69 4.69 -1.86
CA ALA A 84 -15.38 3.64 -2.83
C ALA A 84 -13.87 3.51 -3.09
N SER A 85 -13.12 4.63 -3.04
CA SER A 85 -11.65 4.64 -3.17
C SER A 85 -10.94 3.83 -2.08
N LYS A 86 -11.51 3.80 -0.87
CA LYS A 86 -10.98 3.03 0.26
C LYS A 86 -11.46 1.58 0.31
N ARG A 87 -12.27 1.12 -0.63
CA ARG A 87 -12.81 -0.25 -0.67
C ARG A 87 -12.19 -1.07 -1.79
N LEU A 88 -11.86 -2.32 -1.51
CA LEU A 88 -11.39 -3.28 -2.51
C LEU A 88 -12.60 -3.76 -3.35
N MET A 89 -12.90 -3.00 -4.42
CA MET A 89 -14.04 -3.27 -5.32
C MET A 89 -13.61 -4.22 -6.45
N THR A 90 -13.35 -5.49 -6.13
CA THR A 90 -12.88 -6.51 -7.07
C THR A 90 -13.93 -7.57 -7.36
N ASP A 91 -13.80 -8.24 -8.50
CA ASP A 91 -14.65 -9.33 -8.98
C ASP A 91 -13.80 -10.54 -9.44
N SER A 92 -14.45 -11.55 -9.99
CA SER A 92 -13.80 -12.79 -10.46
C SER A 92 -12.85 -12.61 -11.66
N ARG A 93 -12.77 -11.43 -12.24
CA ARG A 93 -11.85 -11.08 -13.34
C ARG A 93 -10.66 -10.26 -12.87
N SER A 94 -10.64 -9.86 -11.62
CA SER A 94 -9.63 -8.96 -11.06
C SER A 94 -8.37 -9.71 -10.68
N ASN A 95 -7.22 -9.31 -11.20
CA ASN A 95 -5.94 -9.71 -10.66
C ASN A 95 -5.57 -8.75 -9.53
N ILE A 96 -5.08 -9.28 -8.42
CA ILE A 96 -4.76 -8.49 -7.23
C ILE A 96 -3.28 -8.67 -6.90
N PHE A 97 -2.59 -7.56 -6.68
CA PHE A 97 -1.27 -7.56 -6.08
C PHE A 97 -1.37 -7.11 -4.62
N VAL A 98 -0.90 -7.94 -3.71
CA VAL A 98 -0.79 -7.65 -2.28
C VAL A 98 0.68 -7.58 -1.91
N TYR A 99 1.12 -6.42 -1.43
CA TYR A 99 2.48 -6.24 -0.94
C TYR A 99 2.43 -5.86 0.55
N MET A 100 3.18 -6.59 1.37
CA MET A 100 3.28 -6.35 2.80
C MET A 100 4.74 -6.24 3.21
N THR A 101 5.06 -5.33 4.12
CA THR A 101 6.41 -5.17 4.67
C THR A 101 6.36 -4.64 6.10
N GLY A 102 7.27 -5.08 6.93
CA GLY A 102 7.36 -4.70 8.34
C GLY A 102 8.09 -5.74 9.16
N HIS A 103 7.95 -5.67 10.48
CA HIS A 103 8.44 -6.72 11.36
C HIS A 103 7.53 -7.94 11.30
N GLY A 104 8.12 -9.13 11.40
CA GLY A 104 7.40 -10.39 11.45
C GLY A 104 8.25 -11.50 12.01
N GLY A 105 7.71 -12.70 12.01
CA GLY A 105 8.33 -13.90 12.50
C GLY A 105 7.67 -15.15 11.93
N ASP A 106 7.78 -16.27 12.63
CA ASP A 106 7.22 -17.54 12.17
C ASP A 106 5.68 -17.46 12.09
N GLU A 107 5.16 -17.45 10.86
CA GLU A 107 3.73 -17.43 10.54
C GLU A 107 2.97 -16.14 10.94
N PHE A 108 3.66 -15.01 11.17
CA PHE A 108 2.99 -13.75 11.46
C PHE A 108 3.71 -12.51 10.91
N LEU A 109 2.94 -11.43 10.71
CA LEU A 109 3.42 -10.07 10.44
C LEU A 109 2.82 -9.10 11.45
N LYS A 110 3.64 -8.20 12.00
CA LYS A 110 3.17 -7.16 12.93
C LYS A 110 2.46 -6.03 12.21
N PHE A 111 1.33 -5.63 12.78
CA PHE A 111 0.66 -4.38 12.49
C PHE A 111 1.00 -3.39 13.61
N GLN A 112 1.91 -2.47 13.34
CA GLN A 112 2.57 -1.65 14.35
C GLN A 112 3.22 -2.54 15.42
N ASP A 113 3.18 -2.18 16.68
CA ASP A 113 3.64 -3.03 17.79
C ASP A 113 2.49 -3.59 18.65
N ASN A 114 1.24 -3.42 18.18
CA ASN A 114 0.04 -3.71 18.94
C ASN A 114 -0.63 -5.02 18.55
N GLU A 115 -0.58 -5.37 17.25
CA GLU A 115 -1.30 -6.50 16.68
C GLU A 115 -0.39 -7.33 15.77
N GLU A 116 -0.80 -8.57 15.55
CA GLU A 116 -0.14 -9.51 14.64
C GLU A 116 -1.19 -10.16 13.75
N ILE A 117 -0.96 -10.17 12.44
CA ILE A 117 -1.75 -10.98 11.52
C ILE A 117 -1.07 -12.31 11.29
N SER A 118 -1.79 -13.39 11.46
CA SER A 118 -1.23 -14.73 11.25
C SER A 118 -1.36 -15.20 9.80
N ALA A 119 -0.56 -16.21 9.45
CA ALA A 119 -0.67 -16.92 8.17
C ALA A 119 -2.08 -17.52 7.96
N PHE A 120 -2.75 -17.95 9.02
CA PHE A 120 -4.13 -18.47 8.98
C PHE A 120 -5.14 -17.38 8.67
N ASP A 121 -5.02 -16.19 9.28
CA ASP A 121 -5.95 -15.07 9.03
C ASP A 121 -5.94 -14.66 7.56
N ILE A 122 -4.74 -14.58 6.95
CA ILE A 122 -4.60 -14.23 5.53
C ILE A 122 -5.14 -15.36 4.64
N ALA A 123 -4.82 -16.63 4.97
CA ALA A 123 -5.30 -17.78 4.22
C ALA A 123 -6.82 -17.84 4.19
N ASP A 124 -7.48 -17.63 5.34
CA ASP A 124 -8.93 -17.64 5.46
C ASP A 124 -9.57 -16.42 4.78
N ALA A 125 -8.92 -15.26 4.83
CA ALA A 125 -9.37 -14.09 4.08
C ALA A 125 -9.37 -14.36 2.57
N PHE A 126 -8.28 -14.93 2.03
CA PHE A 126 -8.21 -15.29 0.61
C PHE A 126 -9.19 -16.42 0.25
N GLY A 127 -9.41 -17.41 1.15
CA GLY A 127 -10.46 -18.41 0.99
C GLY A 127 -11.86 -17.80 0.88
N GLY A 128 -12.15 -16.83 1.75
CA GLY A 128 -13.38 -16.07 1.69
C GLY A 128 -13.53 -15.21 0.44
N MET A 129 -12.43 -14.65 -0.06
CA MET A 129 -12.41 -13.91 -1.34
C MET A 129 -12.70 -14.84 -2.53
N TRP A 130 -12.06 -16.00 -2.57
CA TRP A 130 -12.30 -16.98 -3.63
C TRP A 130 -13.76 -17.45 -3.66
N SER A 131 -14.29 -17.85 -2.52
CA SER A 131 -15.69 -18.35 -2.42
C SER A 131 -16.73 -17.31 -2.84
N LYS A 132 -16.38 -16.00 -2.77
CA LYS A 132 -17.23 -14.88 -3.20
C LYS A 132 -16.91 -14.36 -4.60
N GLY A 133 -16.02 -15.01 -5.35
CA GLY A 133 -15.61 -14.57 -6.68
C GLY A 133 -15.00 -13.17 -6.69
N ARG A 134 -14.13 -12.85 -5.73
CA ARG A 134 -13.54 -11.51 -5.56
C ARG A 134 -12.15 -11.36 -6.19
N TYR A 135 -11.60 -12.40 -6.80
CA TYR A 135 -10.37 -12.32 -7.57
C TYR A 135 -10.32 -13.41 -8.65
N ASN A 136 -9.53 -13.16 -9.69
CA ASN A 136 -9.09 -14.14 -10.67
C ASN A 136 -7.76 -14.75 -10.22
N GLU A 137 -6.78 -13.91 -9.93
CA GLU A 137 -5.45 -14.30 -9.47
C GLU A 137 -4.96 -13.33 -8.40
N ILE A 138 -4.18 -13.83 -7.44
CA ILE A 138 -3.47 -13.02 -6.45
C ILE A 138 -1.98 -13.24 -6.60
N LEU A 139 -1.20 -12.14 -6.68
CA LEU A 139 0.21 -12.12 -6.36
C LEU A 139 0.38 -11.58 -4.94
N PHE A 140 0.84 -12.43 -4.04
CA PHE A 140 1.17 -12.07 -2.67
C PHE A 140 2.69 -11.93 -2.53
N MET A 141 3.16 -10.76 -2.10
CA MET A 141 4.58 -10.49 -1.91
C MET A 141 4.80 -9.91 -0.50
N VAL A 142 5.74 -10.47 0.24
CA VAL A 142 6.02 -10.03 1.61
C VAL A 142 7.51 -9.90 1.89
N ASP A 143 7.89 -8.77 2.50
CA ASP A 143 9.27 -8.50 2.94
C ASP A 143 9.30 -8.30 4.46
N THR A 144 9.72 -9.35 5.16
CA THR A 144 9.80 -9.43 6.61
C THR A 144 10.75 -10.55 7.02
N CYS A 145 11.11 -10.64 8.30
CA CYS A 145 11.78 -11.82 8.85
C CYS A 145 10.88 -13.05 8.73
N GLN A 146 11.44 -14.20 8.35
CA GLN A 146 10.75 -15.48 8.17
C GLN A 146 9.54 -15.39 7.20
N ALA A 147 9.65 -14.51 6.21
CA ALA A 147 8.58 -14.14 5.28
C ALA A 147 7.86 -15.33 4.63
N ASN A 148 8.63 -16.39 4.26
CA ASN A 148 8.10 -17.54 3.55
C ASN A 148 7.11 -18.35 4.41
N THR A 149 7.15 -18.18 5.73
CA THR A 149 6.20 -18.85 6.64
C THR A 149 4.80 -18.23 6.58
N LEU A 150 4.68 -16.94 6.21
CA LEU A 150 3.41 -16.24 6.21
C LEU A 150 2.41 -16.75 5.15
N TYR A 151 2.90 -17.34 4.08
CA TYR A 151 2.03 -17.96 3.06
C TYR A 151 1.96 -19.50 3.13
N SER A 152 2.54 -20.08 4.19
CA SER A 152 2.57 -21.55 4.38
C SER A 152 1.17 -22.16 4.50
N LYS A 153 0.20 -21.41 5.01
CA LYS A 153 -1.18 -21.87 5.26
C LYS A 153 -2.15 -21.56 4.10
N PHE A 154 -1.70 -20.93 3.03
CA PHE A 154 -2.59 -20.67 1.90
C PHE A 154 -3.09 -21.97 1.28
N TYR A 155 -4.37 -22.00 0.93
CA TYR A 155 -5.05 -23.16 0.37
C TYR A 155 -5.96 -22.81 -0.81
N SER A 156 -6.22 -21.53 -1.03
CA SER A 156 -7.10 -21.07 -2.10
C SER A 156 -6.39 -21.11 -3.45
N PRO A 157 -7.08 -21.45 -4.54
CA PRO A 157 -6.48 -21.52 -5.86
C PRO A 157 -6.09 -20.14 -6.41
N ASN A 158 -5.26 -20.13 -7.44
CA ASN A 158 -4.82 -18.96 -8.19
C ASN A 158 -4.05 -17.94 -7.35
N ILE A 159 -3.29 -18.40 -6.35
CA ILE A 159 -2.40 -17.56 -5.56
C ILE A 159 -0.94 -17.91 -5.89
N LEU A 160 -0.20 -16.89 -6.31
CA LEU A 160 1.26 -16.91 -6.42
C LEU A 160 1.83 -16.11 -5.25
N ALA A 161 2.68 -16.73 -4.44
CA ALA A 161 3.26 -16.07 -3.27
C ALA A 161 4.78 -16.05 -3.33
N THR A 162 5.38 -14.95 -2.83
CA THR A 162 6.84 -14.80 -2.69
C THR A 162 7.18 -14.00 -1.45
N GLY A 163 8.29 -14.35 -0.81
CA GLY A 163 8.76 -13.71 0.41
C GLY A 163 10.27 -13.58 0.44
N SER A 164 10.75 -12.68 1.28
CA SER A 164 12.17 -12.27 1.34
C SER A 164 13.08 -13.27 2.03
N SER A 165 12.58 -14.14 2.91
CA SER A 165 13.41 -14.96 3.81
C SER A 165 12.72 -16.26 4.21
N GLU A 166 13.51 -17.31 4.40
CA GLU A 166 13.03 -18.60 4.93
C GLU A 166 12.76 -18.54 6.43
N LYS A 167 12.19 -19.64 6.95
CA LYS A 167 12.05 -19.84 8.39
C LYS A 167 13.41 -19.73 9.07
N ASP A 168 13.44 -19.09 10.24
CA ASP A 168 14.63 -18.81 11.04
C ASP A 168 15.64 -17.83 10.40
N GLU A 169 15.28 -17.22 9.27
CA GLU A 169 16.07 -16.15 8.63
C GLU A 169 15.48 -14.75 8.88
N ASN A 170 16.38 -13.76 8.90
CA ASN A 170 15.98 -12.35 8.93
C ASN A 170 15.95 -11.77 7.52
N SER A 171 15.07 -10.80 7.28
CA SER A 171 15.19 -9.85 6.19
C SER A 171 16.11 -8.70 6.60
N TYR A 172 16.98 -8.26 5.68
CA TYR A 172 18.01 -7.25 5.97
C TYR A 172 17.80 -5.99 5.17
N SER A 173 18.07 -4.85 5.79
CA SER A 173 18.05 -3.56 5.11
C SER A 173 19.19 -3.47 4.08
N HIS A 174 18.92 -2.77 2.98
CA HIS A 174 19.88 -2.46 1.93
C HIS A 174 20.67 -1.19 2.25
N HIS A 175 19.97 -0.15 2.68
CA HIS A 175 20.53 1.13 3.05
C HIS A 175 20.13 1.53 4.47
N ALA A 176 20.99 2.35 5.09
CA ALA A 176 20.67 3.07 6.32
C ALA A 176 20.96 4.56 6.09
N ASP A 177 20.06 5.41 6.57
CA ASP A 177 20.29 6.85 6.65
C ASP A 177 20.93 7.15 8.00
N ASN A 178 22.21 7.52 7.99
CA ASN A 178 22.98 7.77 9.20
C ASN A 178 22.57 9.08 9.91
N ASP A 179 21.98 10.03 9.21
CA ASP A 179 21.52 11.30 9.79
C ASP A 179 20.26 11.09 10.62
N ILE A 180 19.41 10.15 10.19
CA ILE A 180 18.17 9.79 10.88
C ILE A 180 18.40 8.58 11.81
N GLY A 181 19.42 7.77 11.52
CA GLY A 181 19.75 6.57 12.29
C GLY A 181 18.82 5.39 12.04
N VAL A 182 18.18 5.31 10.86
CA VAL A 182 17.23 4.26 10.51
C VAL A 182 17.57 3.56 9.20
N ALA A 183 17.17 2.29 9.09
CA ALA A 183 17.15 1.58 7.83
C ALA A 183 16.06 2.15 6.92
N VAL A 184 16.31 2.28 5.62
CA VAL A 184 15.37 2.95 4.68
C VAL A 184 14.73 2.01 3.67
N THR A 185 15.45 1.08 3.10
CA THR A 185 14.92 0.08 2.14
C THR A 185 15.51 -1.28 2.42
N ASP A 186 14.69 -2.31 2.35
CA ASP A 186 15.11 -3.69 2.54
C ASP A 186 15.65 -4.28 1.23
N ARG A 187 16.57 -5.25 1.35
CA ARG A 187 17.33 -5.81 0.21
C ARG A 187 16.45 -6.53 -0.79
N TYR A 188 15.50 -7.31 -0.32
CA TYR A 188 14.57 -8.01 -1.19
C TYR A 188 13.72 -7.01 -1.99
N THR A 189 13.09 -6.06 -1.31
CA THR A 189 12.31 -5.01 -1.98
C THR A 189 13.15 -4.19 -2.93
N HIS A 190 14.37 -3.81 -2.54
CA HIS A 190 15.30 -3.09 -3.42
C HIS A 190 15.64 -3.90 -4.68
N HIS A 191 15.90 -5.21 -4.54
CA HIS A 191 16.17 -6.10 -5.66
C HIS A 191 14.99 -6.17 -6.63
N VAL A 192 13.77 -6.40 -6.10
CA VAL A 192 12.55 -6.43 -6.92
C VAL A 192 12.32 -5.11 -7.63
N LEU A 193 12.45 -3.98 -6.93
CA LEU A 193 12.27 -2.64 -7.51
C LEU A 193 13.30 -2.36 -8.62
N THR A 194 14.57 -2.72 -8.40
CA THR A 194 15.62 -2.58 -9.41
C THR A 194 15.30 -3.37 -10.69
N PHE A 195 14.78 -4.58 -10.53
CA PHE A 195 14.31 -5.38 -11.67
C PHE A 195 13.12 -4.69 -12.37
N LEU A 196 12.13 -4.25 -11.60
CA LEU A 196 10.94 -3.57 -12.14
C LEU A 196 11.27 -2.26 -12.85
N GLU A 197 12.36 -1.57 -12.50
CA GLU A 197 12.84 -0.38 -13.22
C GLU A 197 13.26 -0.67 -14.66
N THR A 198 13.64 -1.91 -14.98
CA THR A 198 14.03 -2.32 -16.35
C THR A 198 12.84 -2.52 -17.27
N ILE A 199 11.62 -2.60 -16.76
CA ILE A 199 10.40 -2.88 -17.53
C ILE A 199 9.51 -1.65 -17.69
N ASN A 200 8.65 -1.70 -18.70
CA ASN A 200 7.63 -0.71 -18.98
C ASN A 200 6.25 -1.37 -19.20
N LYS A 201 5.22 -0.56 -19.49
CA LYS A 201 3.83 -1.01 -19.63
C LYS A 201 3.59 -2.06 -20.74
N THR A 202 4.48 -2.16 -21.71
CA THR A 202 4.35 -3.09 -22.84
C THR A 202 5.33 -4.25 -22.78
N SER A 203 6.09 -4.36 -21.71
CA SER A 203 7.08 -5.41 -21.55
C SER A 203 6.44 -6.80 -21.47
N LYS A 204 7.06 -7.76 -22.17
CA LYS A 204 6.66 -9.19 -22.17
C LYS A 204 7.47 -10.01 -21.16
N VAL A 205 8.00 -9.38 -20.14
CA VAL A 205 8.82 -10.02 -19.08
C VAL A 205 7.88 -10.78 -18.15
N THR A 206 8.28 -12.03 -17.85
CA THR A 206 7.45 -12.98 -17.09
C THR A 206 7.79 -13.01 -15.60
N MET A 207 6.93 -13.60 -14.79
CA MET A 207 7.21 -13.88 -13.37
C MET A 207 8.45 -14.77 -13.20
N GLN A 208 8.64 -15.77 -14.12
CA GLN A 208 9.83 -16.61 -14.12
C GLN A 208 11.10 -15.77 -14.23
N ASN A 209 11.12 -14.78 -15.15
CA ASN A 209 12.30 -13.93 -15.32
C ASN A 209 12.66 -13.14 -14.06
N LEU A 210 11.67 -12.67 -13.28
CA LEU A 210 11.93 -12.02 -11.99
C LEU A 210 12.51 -13.02 -10.98
N PHE A 211 11.86 -14.17 -10.81
CA PHE A 211 12.24 -15.15 -9.79
C PHE A 211 13.60 -15.79 -10.07
N ASP A 212 13.98 -15.95 -11.34
CA ASP A 212 15.30 -16.45 -11.74
C ASP A 212 16.45 -15.50 -11.32
N THR A 213 16.14 -14.23 -11.01
CA THR A 213 17.14 -13.27 -10.51
C THR A 213 17.35 -13.36 -9.00
N PHE A 214 16.52 -14.09 -8.27
CA PHE A 214 16.60 -14.19 -6.82
C PHE A 214 17.91 -14.88 -6.41
N SER A 215 18.69 -14.21 -5.60
CA SER A 215 20.00 -14.70 -5.15
C SER A 215 20.22 -14.37 -3.67
N PRO A 216 20.40 -15.39 -2.82
CA PRO A 216 20.74 -15.18 -1.41
C PRO A 216 22.00 -14.35 -1.19
N ARG A 217 22.94 -14.33 -2.16
CA ARG A 217 24.15 -13.50 -2.09
C ARG A 217 23.86 -12.00 -2.20
N ILE A 218 22.81 -11.63 -2.96
CA ILE A 218 22.41 -10.24 -3.20
C ILE A 218 21.42 -9.80 -2.12
N ILE A 219 20.45 -10.63 -1.83
CA ILE A 219 19.34 -10.34 -0.92
C ILE A 219 19.74 -10.52 0.54
N HIS A 220 20.76 -11.35 0.81
CA HIS A 220 21.30 -11.74 2.11
C HIS A 220 20.32 -12.58 2.95
N SER A 221 19.28 -13.10 2.34
CA SER A 221 18.34 -14.08 2.86
C SER A 221 17.88 -14.95 1.70
N THR A 222 17.17 -16.03 1.98
CA THR A 222 16.69 -16.99 0.98
C THR A 222 15.27 -16.64 0.56
N PRO A 223 15.07 -15.91 -0.56
CA PRO A 223 13.72 -15.60 -1.02
C PRO A 223 13.02 -16.85 -1.51
N GLY A 224 11.76 -17.00 -1.15
CA GLY A 224 10.94 -18.13 -1.54
C GLY A 224 9.88 -17.75 -2.56
N VAL A 225 9.48 -18.77 -3.34
CA VAL A 225 8.36 -18.69 -4.29
C VAL A 225 7.46 -19.88 -4.07
N ARG A 226 6.17 -19.65 -3.88
CA ARG A 226 5.15 -20.69 -3.78
C ARG A 226 4.17 -20.57 -4.93
N SER A 227 4.19 -21.51 -5.85
CA SER A 227 3.39 -21.54 -7.08
C SER A 227 2.48 -22.75 -7.23
N ASP A 228 2.44 -23.66 -6.23
CA ASP A 228 1.63 -24.87 -6.26
C ASP A 228 0.11 -24.58 -6.34
N LEU A 229 -0.33 -23.44 -5.87
CA LEU A 229 -1.72 -22.97 -5.94
C LEU A 229 -2.03 -22.17 -7.21
N PHE A 230 -1.03 -21.84 -8.01
CA PHE A 230 -1.16 -20.99 -9.18
C PHE A 230 -1.24 -21.82 -10.45
N GLN A 231 -2.28 -21.60 -11.29
CA GLN A 231 -2.57 -22.49 -12.40
C GLN A 231 -1.74 -22.20 -13.65
N ARG A 232 -1.41 -20.94 -13.92
CA ARG A 232 -0.65 -20.56 -15.10
C ARG A 232 0.85 -20.84 -14.91
N PRO A 233 1.56 -21.30 -15.96
CA PRO A 233 3.01 -21.40 -15.92
C PRO A 233 3.64 -20.01 -15.65
N LEU A 234 4.65 -19.93 -14.77
CA LEU A 234 5.35 -18.68 -14.46
C LEU A 234 6.05 -18.08 -15.68
N SER A 235 6.46 -18.94 -16.63
CA SER A 235 7.07 -18.53 -17.91
C SER A 235 6.09 -17.89 -18.89
N GLU A 236 4.78 -17.99 -18.64
CA GLU A 236 3.71 -17.42 -19.47
C GLU A 236 2.97 -16.28 -18.73
N THR A 237 3.17 -16.16 -17.44
CA THR A 237 2.56 -15.13 -16.59
C THR A 237 3.38 -13.86 -16.66
N LEU A 238 2.81 -12.78 -17.22
CA LEU A 238 3.52 -11.53 -17.36
C LEU A 238 3.54 -10.75 -16.04
N LEU A 239 4.63 -10.03 -15.78
CA LEU A 239 4.68 -9.07 -14.68
C LEU A 239 3.60 -7.99 -14.83
N THR A 240 3.31 -7.58 -16.06
CA THR A 240 2.27 -6.59 -16.37
C THR A 240 0.85 -7.08 -16.06
N ASP A 241 0.62 -8.38 -15.87
CA ASP A 241 -0.68 -8.90 -15.42
C ASP A 241 -1.04 -8.44 -14.00
N PHE A 242 -0.03 -8.08 -13.19
CA PHE A 242 -0.20 -7.62 -11.81
C PHE A 242 0.29 -6.19 -11.57
N PHE A 243 1.34 -5.76 -12.29
CA PHE A 243 1.98 -4.46 -12.10
C PHE A 243 1.51 -3.40 -13.09
N GLY A 244 0.46 -3.67 -13.84
CA GLY A 244 -0.08 -2.78 -14.84
C GLY A 244 0.41 -3.10 -16.25
N GLY A 245 -0.36 -2.68 -17.21
CA GLY A 245 -0.12 -2.89 -18.63
C GLY A 245 -0.94 -1.90 -19.46
N VAL A 246 -0.85 -2.01 -20.77
CA VAL A 246 -1.76 -1.31 -21.67
C VAL A 246 -3.09 -2.06 -21.66
N SER A 247 -4.16 -1.44 -21.16
CA SER A 247 -5.51 -1.96 -21.38
C SER A 247 -5.83 -1.85 -22.88
N GLU A 248 -6.07 -2.98 -23.53
CA GLU A 248 -6.68 -2.98 -24.86
C GLU A 248 -8.13 -2.53 -24.70
N VAL A 249 -8.48 -1.43 -25.32
CA VAL A 249 -9.88 -1.00 -25.42
C VAL A 249 -10.50 -1.82 -26.54
N GLU A 250 -11.32 -2.81 -26.19
CA GLU A 250 -12.25 -3.40 -27.18
C GLU A 250 -13.26 -2.32 -27.55
N LEU A 251 -13.08 -1.76 -28.72
CA LEU A 251 -14.13 -0.96 -29.35
C LEU A 251 -15.25 -1.95 -29.68
N SER A 252 -16.37 -1.87 -28.95
CA SER A 252 -17.59 -2.53 -29.40
C SER A 252 -17.83 -2.11 -30.86
N PRO A 253 -18.09 -3.04 -31.78
CA PRO A 253 -18.42 -2.66 -33.14
C PRO A 253 -19.58 -1.67 -33.07
N SER A 254 -19.38 -0.47 -33.64
CA SER A 254 -20.41 0.55 -33.70
C SER A 254 -21.69 -0.10 -34.27
N ALA A 255 -22.81 0.06 -33.58
CA ALA A 255 -24.10 -0.32 -34.13
C ALA A 255 -24.21 0.27 -35.54
N PRO A 256 -24.74 -0.47 -36.51
CA PRO A 256 -24.95 0.08 -37.87
C PRO A 256 -25.73 1.37 -37.74
N PRO A 257 -25.45 2.37 -38.61
CA PRO A 257 -26.20 3.61 -38.56
C PRO A 257 -27.69 3.28 -38.71
N ASP A 258 -28.49 3.82 -37.84
CA ASP A 258 -29.95 3.74 -37.90
C ASP A 258 -30.40 4.58 -39.11
N ASP A 259 -30.69 3.90 -40.22
CA ASP A 259 -31.27 4.49 -41.42
C ASP A 259 -32.76 4.74 -41.22
N GLY A 260 -33.09 5.65 -40.34
CA GLY A 260 -34.50 5.93 -40.05
C GLY A 260 -34.79 7.34 -39.57
N ASP A 261 -35.33 8.09 -40.53
CA ASP A 261 -36.20 9.28 -40.39
C ASP A 261 -35.55 10.67 -40.55
N GLU A 262 -35.46 11.01 -41.83
CA GLU A 262 -35.48 12.39 -42.32
C GLU A 262 -36.94 12.91 -42.26
N ALA A 263 -37.36 13.52 -41.14
CA ALA A 263 -38.60 14.31 -41.12
C ALA A 263 -38.55 15.45 -40.08
N GLN A 264 -38.62 16.65 -40.65
CA GLN A 264 -39.08 17.90 -40.01
C GLN A 264 -38.11 18.68 -39.10
N ARG A 265 -37.25 19.47 -39.76
CA ARG A 265 -36.78 20.75 -39.20
C ARG A 265 -37.91 21.76 -39.20
N THR A 266 -38.47 22.05 -38.03
CA THR A 266 -39.19 23.31 -37.79
C THR A 266 -38.30 24.26 -37.02
N THR A 267 -38.06 25.40 -37.63
CA THR A 267 -37.36 26.56 -37.07
C THR A 267 -38.16 27.14 -35.92
N ALA A 268 -37.59 27.21 -34.73
CA ALA A 268 -38.08 28.04 -33.63
C ALA A 268 -36.90 28.84 -33.05
N GLY A 269 -37.15 30.13 -32.85
CA GLY A 269 -36.19 31.22 -32.69
C GLY A 269 -35.33 31.13 -31.43
N VAL A 270 -34.18 31.78 -31.61
CA VAL A 270 -33.20 32.04 -30.57
C VAL A 270 -33.70 33.28 -29.79
N GLU A 271 -34.08 33.12 -28.52
CA GLU A 271 -34.17 34.22 -27.56
C GLU A 271 -32.87 34.29 -26.79
N GLU A 272 -32.17 35.40 -26.90
CA GLU A 272 -30.99 35.76 -26.09
C GLU A 272 -31.44 36.08 -24.65
N GLU A 273 -31.03 35.30 -23.66
CA GLU A 273 -31.21 35.59 -22.27
C GLU A 273 -29.98 36.35 -21.72
N GLU A 274 -30.21 37.59 -21.34
CA GLU A 274 -29.27 38.56 -20.80
C GLU A 274 -28.79 38.15 -19.40
N VAL A 275 -27.51 37.81 -19.24
CA VAL A 275 -26.88 37.41 -17.98
C VAL A 275 -26.62 38.65 -17.10
N ARG A 276 -27.36 38.80 -16.00
CA ARG A 276 -27.08 39.79 -14.93
C ARG A 276 -26.06 39.22 -13.93
N PRO A 277 -25.12 40.03 -13.45
CA PRO A 277 -24.14 39.63 -12.44
C PRO A 277 -24.75 39.55 -11.02
N PRO A 278 -24.27 38.65 -10.13
CA PRO A 278 -24.80 38.50 -8.80
C PRO A 278 -24.29 39.61 -7.84
N THR A 279 -25.22 40.16 -7.09
CA THR A 279 -25.02 41.13 -6.02
C THR A 279 -24.43 40.50 -4.76
N SER A 280 -23.58 41.24 -4.14
CA SER A 280 -22.83 41.01 -2.89
C SER A 280 -23.65 40.52 -1.69
N SER A 281 -23.16 39.51 -0.98
CA SER A 281 -23.67 39.07 0.33
C SER A 281 -22.97 39.78 1.49
N PRO A 282 -23.64 39.92 2.66
CA PRO A 282 -23.17 40.77 3.76
C PRO A 282 -22.19 40.05 4.71
N ARG A 283 -21.19 40.81 5.14
CA ARG A 283 -20.19 40.49 6.17
C ARG A 283 -20.85 40.03 7.48
N ARG A 284 -20.50 38.82 7.95
CA ARG A 284 -20.77 38.34 9.32
C ARG A 284 -19.68 38.86 10.28
N ARG A 285 -20.14 39.63 11.26
CA ARG A 285 -19.37 40.19 12.39
C ARG A 285 -18.73 39.07 13.23
N ARG A 286 -17.43 39.13 13.42
CA ARG A 286 -16.71 38.40 14.46
C ARG A 286 -17.10 38.91 15.85
N ARG A 287 -17.62 38.06 16.70
CA ARG A 287 -17.68 38.30 18.16
C ARG A 287 -16.36 37.83 18.78
N ARG A 288 -15.66 38.74 19.41
CA ARG A 288 -14.58 38.48 20.37
C ARG A 288 -15.26 37.95 21.65
N ILE A 289 -14.75 36.83 22.20
CA ILE A 289 -15.00 36.45 23.59
C ILE A 289 -13.68 36.63 24.32
N ALA A 290 -13.74 37.43 25.38
CA ALA A 290 -12.63 37.74 26.26
C ALA A 290 -12.30 36.55 27.17
N SER A 291 -11.03 36.42 27.46
CA SER A 291 -10.45 35.55 28.48
C SER A 291 -10.56 36.20 29.86
N GLU A 292 -11.04 35.50 30.84
CA GLU A 292 -10.71 35.77 32.24
C GLU A 292 -10.20 34.44 32.84
N GLY A 293 -9.06 34.58 33.54
CA GLY A 293 -8.36 33.52 34.21
C GLY A 293 -8.78 33.35 35.64
N GLU A 294 -8.38 32.26 36.23
CA GLU A 294 -8.06 32.20 37.66
C GLU A 294 -7.19 30.97 37.91
N GLY A 295 -6.11 31.22 38.61
CA GLY A 295 -5.13 30.22 39.01
C GLY A 295 -5.53 29.51 40.30
N ALA A 296 -5.05 28.27 40.44
CA ALA A 296 -4.92 27.65 41.75
C ALA A 296 -3.61 26.84 41.78
N GLN A 297 -2.68 27.32 42.58
CA GLN A 297 -1.52 26.61 43.06
C GLN A 297 -1.95 25.59 44.10
N VAL A 298 -1.45 24.36 43.99
CA VAL A 298 -1.41 23.45 45.14
C VAL A 298 0.01 22.91 45.29
N GLU A 299 0.68 23.37 46.32
CA GLU A 299 1.91 22.77 46.86
C GLU A 299 1.62 21.44 47.52
N GLY A 300 2.41 20.44 47.22
CA GLY A 300 2.43 19.17 47.94
C GLY A 300 3.85 18.61 48.08
N LYS A 301 4.45 18.83 49.24
CA LYS A 301 5.70 18.22 49.71
C LYS A 301 5.52 16.72 49.88
N ALA A 302 6.47 15.90 49.43
CA ALA A 302 6.79 14.62 50.04
C ALA A 302 8.26 14.24 49.87
N ARG A 303 8.88 13.91 50.99
CA ARG A 303 10.21 13.35 51.23
C ARG A 303 10.41 12.04 50.44
N GLY A 304 11.50 11.78 49.84
CA GLY A 304 12.81 11.29 50.22
C GLY A 304 12.84 9.86 50.68
N GLU A 305 13.46 9.00 49.85
CA GLU A 305 14.37 7.93 50.31
C GLU A 305 15.03 7.30 49.06
N GLY A 306 16.35 7.23 49.10
CA GLY A 306 17.17 6.80 47.98
C GLY A 306 17.25 5.27 47.86
N TYR A 307 17.31 4.85 46.61
CA TYR A 307 17.89 3.57 46.23
C TYR A 307 18.72 3.75 44.95
N GLN A 308 20.03 3.72 45.14
CA GLN A 308 20.96 3.57 44.01
C GLN A 308 20.80 2.17 43.42
N ARG A 309 20.31 2.07 42.21
CA ARG A 309 20.52 0.91 41.34
C ARG A 309 21.15 1.36 40.06
N THR A 310 22.35 0.86 39.85
CA THR A 310 23.12 0.96 38.62
C THR A 310 22.26 0.47 37.46
N LEU A 311 21.82 1.39 36.62
CA LEU A 311 21.14 1.08 35.37
C LEU A 311 22.21 0.86 34.30
N MET A 312 22.48 -0.39 33.94
CA MET A 312 23.14 -0.69 32.69
C MET A 312 22.13 -0.42 31.57
N VAL A 313 22.31 0.68 30.85
CA VAL A 313 21.57 0.97 29.64
C VAL A 313 22.12 0.08 28.54
N ALA A 314 21.50 -1.08 28.33
CA ALA A 314 21.58 -1.75 27.06
C ALA A 314 20.71 -0.93 26.09
N GLY A 315 21.37 -0.18 25.23
CA GLY A 315 20.71 0.59 24.17
C GLY A 315 20.06 -0.35 23.17
N GLY A 316 18.81 -0.69 23.40
CA GLY A 316 17.92 -1.24 22.38
C GLY A 316 17.47 -0.07 21.51
N MET A 317 18.04 0.08 20.33
CA MET A 317 17.48 0.93 19.30
C MET A 317 16.15 0.30 18.86
N ALA A 318 15.03 0.83 19.37
CA ALA A 318 13.72 0.59 18.79
C ALA A 318 13.70 1.27 17.42
N ALA A 319 14.02 0.53 16.37
CA ALA A 319 13.75 0.93 15.01
C ALA A 319 12.22 0.93 14.85
N LEU A 320 11.62 2.12 14.77
CA LEU A 320 10.23 2.32 14.38
C LEU A 320 10.09 1.91 12.91
N GLN A 321 9.76 0.65 12.66
CA GLN A 321 9.39 0.19 11.33
C GLN A 321 7.88 -0.05 11.31
N ALA A 322 7.19 0.89 10.67
CA ALA A 322 5.77 0.79 10.44
C ALA A 322 5.49 -0.25 9.34
N GLY A 323 4.63 -1.21 9.60
CA GLY A 323 4.10 -2.10 8.57
C GLY A 323 3.30 -1.29 7.55
N ALA A 324 3.47 -1.59 6.28
CA ALA A 324 2.71 -0.96 5.22
C ALA A 324 2.18 -2.03 4.26
N ILE A 325 0.91 -1.88 3.87
CA ILE A 325 0.18 -2.81 3.02
C ILE A 325 -0.25 -2.09 1.76
N TRP A 326 -0.15 -2.78 0.65
CA TRP A 326 -0.55 -2.24 -0.63
C TRP A 326 -1.34 -3.26 -1.46
N LEU A 327 -2.43 -2.80 -2.10
CA LEU A 327 -3.32 -3.60 -2.93
C LEU A 327 -3.53 -2.91 -4.28
N ALA A 328 -3.24 -3.60 -5.38
CA ALA A 328 -3.51 -3.12 -6.74
C ALA A 328 -4.50 -4.01 -7.46
N ARG A 329 -5.31 -3.40 -8.29
CA ARG A 329 -6.25 -4.08 -9.19
C ARG A 329 -5.74 -4.02 -10.62
N GLY A 330 -5.52 -5.18 -11.25
CA GLY A 330 -5.49 -5.30 -12.69
C GLY A 330 -6.83 -5.89 -13.17
N ARG A 331 -7.44 -5.32 -14.22
CA ARG A 331 -8.52 -6.03 -14.93
C ARG A 331 -7.90 -6.80 -16.08
N LYS A 332 -8.18 -8.10 -16.19
CA LYS A 332 -8.08 -8.76 -17.49
C LYS A 332 -9.23 -8.24 -18.36
N VAL A 333 -8.91 -7.74 -19.51
CA VAL A 333 -9.84 -7.48 -20.61
C VAL A 333 -10.15 -8.79 -21.29
#